data_08e23818167d361f6abd19e8e92c71f9
#
_entry.id   08e23818167d361f6abd19e8e92c71f9
#
_cell.length_a   1.000
_cell.length_b   1.000
_cell.length_c   1.000
_cell.angle_alpha   90.00
_cell.angle_beta   90.00
_cell.angle_gamma   90.00
#
_symmetry.space_group_name_H-M   'P 1'
#
loop_
_entity.id
_entity.type
_entity.pdbx_description
1 polymer ?
#
loop_
_entity_poly.entity_id
_entity_poly.type
_entity_poly.pdbx_seq_one_letter_code
_entity_poly.pdbx_strand_id
1 'polypeptide(L)'
;MKIISIEGNIGSGKSTFFRFLENYYKDDPKIIFLDEPVSLWESIKDTDGENILSKFYKDQTKYSFQFQIMAYITRLSLLRKISKEKDIIVITERCLYSDYYIFAKMLYDQNKMTEIEYQIYMKWFYEFEEEFKVYRMFYISVNPDLCFERIKQRSRGGEDSISLDYLEQCERYHEEMINIMSKKISCLTIHANMHITNDQYKYWAVLLFDQCT
;
A
#
# COMPACT_ATOMS: atom_id res chain seq x y z
N MET A 1 3.87 20.08 -1.19
CA MET A 1 3.25 18.83 -0.69
C MET A 1 4.34 17.82 -0.35
N LYS A 2 4.34 17.23 0.85
CA LYS A 2 5.22 16.12 1.25
C LYS A 2 4.37 14.86 1.40
N ILE A 3 4.70 13.77 0.73
CA ILE A 3 3.97 12.50 0.83
C ILE A 3 4.70 11.56 1.78
N ILE A 4 4.03 11.08 2.81
CA ILE A 4 4.51 10.04 3.74
C ILE A 4 3.67 8.78 3.49
N SER A 5 4.33 7.69 3.09
CA SER A 5 3.65 6.42 2.84
C SER A 5 3.79 5.47 4.01
N ILE A 6 2.68 4.89 4.46
CA ILE A 6 2.66 3.80 5.44
C ILE A 6 2.65 2.49 4.68
N GLU A 7 3.73 1.73 4.82
CA GLU A 7 3.99 0.50 4.12
C GLU A 7 3.90 -0.71 5.05
N GLY A 8 3.68 -1.87 4.48
CA GLY A 8 3.65 -3.14 5.22
C GLY A 8 2.82 -4.20 4.52
N ASN A 9 2.98 -5.44 4.91
CA ASN A 9 2.28 -6.57 4.33
C ASN A 9 0.76 -6.49 4.52
N ILE A 10 -0.01 -7.29 3.80
CA ILE A 10 -1.44 -7.49 4.06
C ILE A 10 -1.55 -8.11 5.46
N GLY A 11 -2.42 -7.55 6.32
CA GLY A 11 -2.53 -8.00 7.72
C GLY A 11 -1.48 -7.44 8.69
N SER A 12 -0.52 -6.61 8.26
CA SER A 12 0.52 -6.04 9.15
C SER A 12 -0.01 -5.03 10.17
N GLY A 13 -1.22 -4.51 10.00
CA GLY A 13 -1.79 -3.49 10.89
C GLY A 13 -1.63 -2.05 10.41
N LYS A 14 -1.14 -1.81 9.16
CA LYS A 14 -1.02 -0.44 8.60
C LYS A 14 -2.32 0.34 8.65
N SER A 15 -3.46 -0.24 8.24
CA SER A 15 -4.76 0.45 8.27
C SER A 15 -5.17 0.84 9.69
N THR A 16 -4.82 0.03 10.70
CA THR A 16 -5.08 0.35 12.11
C THR A 16 -4.25 1.56 12.55
N PHE A 17 -2.96 1.58 12.21
CA PHE A 17 -2.10 2.73 12.51
C PHE A 17 -2.53 3.97 11.71
N PHE A 18 -2.90 3.81 10.45
CA PHE A 18 -3.41 4.89 9.62
C PHE A 18 -4.66 5.55 10.24
N ARG A 19 -5.65 4.74 10.68
CA ARG A 19 -6.85 5.25 11.36
C ARG A 19 -6.54 5.90 12.70
N PHE A 20 -5.55 5.37 13.43
CA PHE A 20 -5.07 6.02 14.65
C PHE A 20 -4.52 7.43 14.34
N LEU A 21 -3.68 7.58 13.32
CA LEU A 21 -3.12 8.87 12.91
C LEU A 21 -4.21 9.84 12.43
N GLU A 22 -5.16 9.37 11.62
CA GLU A 22 -6.28 10.15 11.14
C GLU A 22 -7.09 10.77 12.30
N ASN A 23 -7.39 9.96 13.32
CA ASN A 23 -8.07 10.46 14.51
C ASN A 23 -7.19 11.34 15.38
N TYR A 24 -5.89 11.04 15.48
CA TYR A 24 -4.95 11.79 16.32
C TYR A 24 -4.66 13.20 15.77
N TYR A 25 -4.60 13.35 14.44
CA TYR A 25 -4.34 14.61 13.75
C TYR A 25 -5.58 15.19 13.04
N LYS A 26 -6.78 14.78 13.41
CA LYS A 26 -8.05 15.17 12.76
C LYS A 26 -8.29 16.69 12.70
N ASP A 27 -7.72 17.44 13.64
CA ASP A 27 -7.88 18.89 13.76
C ASP A 27 -6.73 19.68 13.11
N ASP A 28 -5.74 19.01 12.50
CA ASP A 28 -4.66 19.67 11.77
C ASP A 28 -4.98 19.78 10.28
N PRO A 29 -5.31 21.00 9.78
CA PRO A 29 -5.71 21.21 8.39
C PRO A 29 -4.56 21.01 7.39
N LYS A 30 -3.32 20.89 7.86
CA LYS A 30 -2.15 20.66 7.01
C LYS A 30 -1.87 19.21 6.74
N ILE A 31 -2.57 18.28 7.39
CA ILE A 31 -2.40 16.84 7.22
C ILE A 31 -3.61 16.27 6.49
N ILE A 32 -3.39 15.70 5.34
CA ILE A 32 -4.43 15.03 4.55
C ILE A 32 -4.15 13.53 4.55
N PHE A 33 -5.20 12.75 4.79
CA PHE A 33 -5.15 11.30 4.80
C PHE A 33 -5.77 10.74 3.51
N LEU A 34 -5.05 9.84 2.84
CA LEU A 34 -5.53 9.13 1.65
C LEU A 34 -5.50 7.63 1.89
N ASP A 35 -6.68 7.07 2.09
CA ASP A 35 -6.89 5.64 2.25
C ASP A 35 -6.51 4.84 1.00
N GLU A 36 -6.21 3.57 1.19
CA GLU A 36 -6.22 2.61 0.09
C GLU A 36 -7.65 2.51 -0.48
N PRO A 37 -7.85 2.73 -1.79
CA PRO A 37 -9.19 2.88 -2.37
C PRO A 37 -9.93 1.54 -2.61
N VAL A 38 -9.94 0.66 -1.61
CA VAL A 38 -10.52 -0.69 -1.70
C VAL A 38 -12.00 -0.66 -2.08
N SER A 39 -12.77 0.30 -1.57
CA SER A 39 -14.19 0.44 -1.91
C SER A 39 -14.43 0.72 -3.40
N LEU A 40 -13.51 1.43 -4.05
CA LEU A 40 -13.57 1.64 -5.51
C LEU A 40 -13.31 0.33 -6.25
N TRP A 41 -12.38 -0.49 -5.77
CA TRP A 41 -12.08 -1.80 -6.37
C TRP A 41 -13.25 -2.77 -6.20
N GLU A 42 -13.85 -2.81 -5.02
CA GLU A 42 -15.04 -3.65 -4.75
C GLU A 42 -16.29 -3.20 -5.53
N SER A 43 -16.34 -1.95 -6.00
CA SER A 43 -17.44 -1.46 -6.83
C SER A 43 -17.42 -1.97 -8.28
N ILE A 44 -16.24 -2.39 -8.76
CA ILE A 44 -16.08 -2.94 -10.11
C ILE A 44 -16.43 -4.43 -10.08
N LYS A 45 -17.60 -4.74 -10.61
CA LYS A 45 -18.19 -6.08 -10.59
C LYS A 45 -18.52 -6.57 -11.99
N ASP A 46 -18.46 -7.89 -12.16
CA ASP A 46 -18.99 -8.52 -13.36
C ASP A 46 -20.52 -8.72 -13.32
N THR A 47 -21.03 -9.42 -14.32
CA THR A 47 -22.49 -9.73 -14.45
C THR A 47 -23.01 -10.61 -13.33
N ASP A 48 -22.14 -11.40 -12.69
CA ASP A 48 -22.50 -12.30 -11.57
C ASP A 48 -22.38 -11.60 -10.22
N GLY A 49 -21.97 -10.32 -10.21
CA GLY A 49 -21.80 -9.50 -9.02
C GLY A 49 -20.49 -9.71 -8.29
N GLU A 50 -19.55 -10.50 -8.83
CA GLU A 50 -18.25 -10.72 -8.25
C GLU A 50 -17.29 -9.55 -8.58
N ASN A 51 -16.66 -8.98 -7.53
CA ASN A 51 -15.77 -7.83 -7.70
C ASN A 51 -14.37 -8.23 -8.19
N ILE A 52 -13.65 -7.24 -8.75
CA ILE A 52 -12.31 -7.46 -9.34
C ILE A 52 -11.28 -7.94 -8.32
N LEU A 53 -11.37 -7.52 -7.04
CA LEU A 53 -10.45 -7.94 -6.00
C LEU A 53 -10.60 -9.44 -5.70
N SER A 54 -11.84 -9.93 -5.57
CA SER A 54 -12.14 -11.36 -5.41
C SER A 54 -11.67 -12.17 -6.62
N LYS A 55 -11.91 -11.67 -7.83
CA LYS A 55 -11.44 -12.33 -9.06
C LYS A 55 -9.92 -12.39 -9.16
N PHE A 56 -9.23 -11.32 -8.77
CA PHE A 56 -7.77 -11.28 -8.73
C PHE A 56 -7.21 -12.34 -7.78
N TYR A 57 -7.72 -12.47 -6.57
CA TYR A 57 -7.22 -13.48 -5.65
C TYR A 57 -7.55 -14.91 -6.09
N LYS A 58 -8.67 -15.13 -6.80
CA LYS A 58 -9.04 -16.46 -7.32
C LYS A 58 -8.23 -16.88 -8.56
N ASP A 59 -7.93 -15.94 -9.44
CA ASP A 59 -7.22 -16.20 -10.70
C ASP A 59 -6.30 -15.02 -11.05
N GLN A 60 -5.12 -15.04 -10.43
CA GLN A 60 -4.10 -14.01 -10.66
C GLN A 60 -3.60 -14.01 -12.11
N THR A 61 -3.50 -15.16 -12.77
CA THR A 61 -3.02 -15.23 -14.15
C THR A 61 -3.91 -14.42 -15.11
N LYS A 62 -5.21 -14.41 -14.85
CA LYS A 62 -6.17 -13.68 -15.68
C LYS A 62 -6.34 -12.21 -15.28
N TYR A 63 -6.29 -11.90 -13.98
CA TYR A 63 -6.74 -10.60 -13.47
C TYR A 63 -5.64 -9.71 -12.91
N SER A 64 -4.37 -10.14 -12.91
CA SER A 64 -3.28 -9.34 -12.34
C SER A 64 -3.12 -8.00 -13.03
N PHE A 65 -3.02 -7.97 -14.34
CA PHE A 65 -2.82 -6.71 -15.07
C PHE A 65 -3.97 -5.74 -14.84
N GLN A 66 -5.22 -6.21 -14.99
CA GLN A 66 -6.42 -5.38 -14.82
C GLN A 66 -6.48 -4.80 -13.39
N PHE A 67 -6.19 -5.63 -12.39
CA PHE A 67 -6.22 -5.19 -11.01
C PHE A 67 -5.09 -4.22 -10.70
N GLN A 68 -3.86 -4.48 -11.15
CA GLN A 68 -2.72 -3.59 -10.89
C GLN A 68 -2.86 -2.22 -11.57
N ILE A 69 -3.34 -2.17 -12.81
CA ILE A 69 -3.64 -0.89 -13.49
C ILE A 69 -4.73 -0.12 -12.74
N MET A 70 -5.77 -0.79 -12.27
CA MET A 70 -6.85 -0.15 -11.52
C MET A 70 -6.34 0.37 -10.17
N ALA A 71 -5.57 -0.42 -9.43
CA ALA A 71 -4.99 -0.01 -8.15
C ALA A 71 -4.13 1.25 -8.33
N TYR A 72 -3.23 1.23 -9.32
CA TYR A 72 -2.36 2.35 -9.65
C TYR A 72 -3.16 3.62 -10.03
N ILE A 73 -4.10 3.53 -10.98
CA ILE A 73 -4.87 4.67 -11.47
C ILE A 73 -5.79 5.27 -10.40
N THR A 74 -6.40 4.44 -9.56
CA THR A 74 -7.26 4.95 -8.48
C THR A 74 -6.44 5.69 -7.42
N ARG A 75 -5.27 5.19 -7.04
CA ARG A 75 -4.33 5.88 -6.14
C ARG A 75 -3.84 7.20 -6.75
N LEU A 76 -3.41 7.17 -8.01
CA LEU A 76 -3.00 8.36 -8.74
C LEU A 76 -4.12 9.42 -8.79
N SER A 77 -5.37 8.99 -9.03
CA SER A 77 -6.54 9.88 -9.04
C SER A 77 -6.74 10.59 -7.70
N LEU A 78 -6.56 9.88 -6.57
CA LEU A 78 -6.64 10.48 -5.24
C LEU A 78 -5.55 11.54 -5.04
N LEU A 79 -4.31 11.25 -5.39
CA LEU A 79 -3.19 12.18 -5.31
C LEU A 79 -3.41 13.42 -6.19
N ARG A 80 -3.95 13.24 -7.39
CA ARG A 80 -4.24 14.36 -8.31
C ARG A 80 -5.33 15.29 -7.81
N LYS A 81 -6.32 14.80 -7.07
CA LYS A 81 -7.35 15.67 -6.47
C LYS A 81 -6.79 16.70 -5.51
N ILE A 82 -5.70 16.37 -4.82
CA ILE A 82 -5.06 17.23 -3.83
C ILE A 82 -3.75 17.87 -4.32
N SER A 83 -3.34 17.63 -5.57
CA SER A 83 -2.04 18.08 -6.10
C SER A 83 -1.87 19.60 -6.13
N LYS A 84 -2.96 20.35 -6.10
CA LYS A 84 -2.96 21.83 -6.07
C LYS A 84 -2.74 22.42 -4.69
N GLU A 85 -2.91 21.62 -3.64
CA GLU A 85 -2.70 22.04 -2.27
C GLU A 85 -1.19 22.23 -2.01
N LYS A 86 -0.86 23.34 -1.34
CA LYS A 86 0.51 23.69 -1.00
C LYS A 86 0.73 23.58 0.50
N ASP A 87 1.98 23.33 0.88
CA ASP A 87 2.42 23.30 2.29
C ASP A 87 1.63 22.32 3.16
N ILE A 88 1.23 21.19 2.56
CA ILE A 88 0.54 20.09 3.24
C ILE A 88 1.44 18.85 3.34
N ILE A 89 1.12 18.01 4.32
CA ILE A 89 1.63 16.64 4.47
C ILE A 89 0.49 15.70 4.08
N VAL A 90 0.78 14.77 3.19
CA VAL A 90 -0.17 13.74 2.77
C VAL A 90 0.29 12.41 3.34
N ILE A 91 -0.52 11.79 4.17
CA ILE A 91 -0.28 10.45 4.68
C ILE A 91 -1.10 9.47 3.82
N THR A 92 -0.42 8.49 3.22
CA THR A 92 -1.06 7.49 2.36
C THR A 92 -0.92 6.09 2.94
N GLU A 93 -1.96 5.26 2.79
CA GLU A 93 -1.80 3.82 2.94
C GLU A 93 -1.29 3.26 1.62
N ARG A 94 0.00 2.86 1.58
CA ARG A 94 0.77 2.53 0.37
C ARG A 94 0.97 3.73 -0.59
N CYS A 95 1.76 3.53 -1.61
CA CYS A 95 2.07 4.55 -2.62
C CYS A 95 2.27 3.92 -4.00
N LEU A 96 2.52 4.74 -5.02
CA LEU A 96 2.76 4.26 -6.39
C LEU A 96 4.01 3.35 -6.49
N TYR A 97 5.00 3.55 -5.61
CA TYR A 97 6.17 2.67 -5.54
C TYR A 97 5.83 1.28 -5.00
N SER A 98 4.90 1.17 -4.03
CA SER A 98 4.41 -0.12 -3.53
C SER A 98 3.68 -0.88 -4.64
N ASP A 99 2.81 -0.19 -5.40
CA ASP A 99 2.10 -0.80 -6.51
C ASP A 99 3.08 -1.37 -7.55
N TYR A 100 4.17 -0.65 -7.84
CA TYR A 100 5.18 -1.07 -8.81
C TYR A 100 6.18 -2.10 -8.25
N TYR A 101 6.95 -1.75 -7.21
CA TYR A 101 8.07 -2.57 -6.72
C TYR A 101 7.63 -3.85 -6.01
N ILE A 102 6.42 -3.86 -5.43
CA ILE A 102 5.92 -5.03 -4.71
C ILE A 102 4.99 -5.82 -5.63
N PHE A 103 3.80 -5.28 -5.90
CA PHE A 103 2.73 -6.08 -6.49
C PHE A 103 2.92 -6.34 -7.97
N ALA A 104 3.14 -5.31 -8.81
CA ALA A 104 3.30 -5.52 -10.24
C ALA A 104 4.56 -6.33 -10.56
N LYS A 105 5.69 -6.01 -9.88
CA LYS A 105 6.95 -6.74 -10.06
C LYS A 105 6.85 -8.20 -9.65
N MET A 106 6.27 -8.48 -8.46
CA MET A 106 6.08 -9.84 -7.97
C MET A 106 5.21 -10.66 -8.92
N LEU A 107 4.10 -10.11 -9.38
CA LEU A 107 3.18 -10.80 -10.29
C LEU A 107 3.82 -11.07 -11.66
N TYR A 108 4.64 -10.16 -12.16
CA TYR A 108 5.43 -10.36 -13.36
C TYR A 108 6.47 -11.47 -13.18
N ASP A 109 7.27 -11.43 -12.12
CA ASP A 109 8.30 -12.44 -11.83
C ASP A 109 7.71 -13.84 -11.63
N GLN A 110 6.46 -13.93 -11.18
CA GLN A 110 5.69 -15.17 -11.03
C GLN A 110 4.95 -15.60 -12.31
N ASN A 111 5.17 -14.95 -13.45
CA ASN A 111 4.46 -15.19 -14.71
C ASN A 111 2.93 -15.05 -14.60
N LYS A 112 2.45 -14.18 -13.69
CA LYS A 112 1.04 -13.79 -13.55
C LYS A 112 0.68 -12.56 -14.38
N MET A 113 1.68 -11.88 -14.92
CA MET A 113 1.57 -10.81 -15.92
C MET A 113 2.50 -11.17 -17.07
N THR A 114 2.04 -10.96 -18.29
CA THR A 114 2.87 -11.12 -19.50
C THR A 114 3.87 -9.99 -19.62
N GLU A 115 4.92 -10.19 -20.40
CA GLU A 115 5.93 -9.15 -20.70
C GLU A 115 5.29 -7.86 -21.25
N ILE A 116 4.29 -7.97 -22.13
CA ILE A 116 3.60 -6.82 -22.72
C ILE A 116 2.79 -6.07 -21.67
N GLU A 117 2.06 -6.77 -20.82
CA GLU A 117 1.26 -6.17 -19.75
C GLU A 117 2.16 -5.43 -18.75
N TYR A 118 3.30 -6.03 -18.37
CA TYR A 118 4.24 -5.40 -17.46
C TYR A 118 4.90 -4.17 -18.09
N GLN A 119 5.27 -4.21 -19.38
CA GLN A 119 5.79 -3.04 -20.10
C GLN A 119 4.76 -1.89 -20.17
N ILE A 120 3.48 -2.20 -20.41
CA ILE A 120 2.41 -1.20 -20.37
C ILE A 120 2.30 -0.59 -18.97
N TYR A 121 2.32 -1.44 -17.93
CA TYR A 121 2.27 -0.97 -16.54
C TYR A 121 3.45 -0.04 -16.22
N MET A 122 4.67 -0.39 -16.61
CA MET A 122 5.86 0.44 -16.42
C MET A 122 5.76 1.80 -17.12
N LYS A 123 5.15 1.85 -18.32
CA LYS A 123 4.91 3.12 -19.03
C LYS A 123 4.07 4.08 -18.20
N TRP A 124 3.00 3.59 -17.58
CA TRP A 124 2.17 4.39 -16.68
C TRP A 124 2.91 4.81 -15.42
N PHE A 125 3.68 3.90 -14.81
CA PHE A 125 4.45 4.21 -13.61
C PHE A 125 5.47 5.33 -13.87
N TYR A 126 6.30 5.21 -14.89
CA TYR A 126 7.33 6.20 -15.20
C TYR A 126 6.78 7.54 -15.69
N GLU A 127 5.59 7.57 -16.29
CA GLU A 127 4.93 8.81 -16.70
C GLU A 127 4.60 9.72 -15.49
N PHE A 128 4.24 9.13 -14.34
CA PHE A 128 3.76 9.87 -13.18
C PHE A 128 4.65 9.75 -11.93
N GLU A 129 5.71 8.97 -11.99
CA GLU A 129 6.64 8.76 -10.86
C GLU A 129 7.16 10.08 -10.29
N GLU A 130 7.55 11.01 -11.16
CA GLU A 130 8.11 12.29 -10.80
C GLU A 130 7.09 13.28 -10.22
N GLU A 131 5.81 13.13 -10.58
CA GLU A 131 4.74 14.02 -10.13
C GLU A 131 4.42 13.84 -8.64
N PHE A 132 4.53 12.59 -8.14
CA PHE A 132 4.14 12.23 -6.78
C PHE A 132 5.25 11.49 -6.01
N LYS A 133 6.41 12.13 -5.88
CA LYS A 133 7.53 11.58 -5.12
C LYS A 133 7.18 11.42 -3.65
N VAL A 134 7.44 10.24 -3.12
CA VAL A 134 7.34 9.99 -1.69
C VAL A 134 8.52 10.65 -0.98
N TYR A 135 8.19 11.43 0.05
CA TYR A 135 9.18 12.10 0.90
C TYR A 135 9.75 11.14 1.95
N ARG A 136 8.88 10.27 2.52
CA ARG A 136 9.26 9.28 3.55
C ARG A 136 8.41 8.03 3.43
N MET A 137 9.01 6.87 3.73
CA MET A 137 8.31 5.60 3.94
C MET A 137 8.39 5.18 5.41
N PHE A 138 7.25 4.77 5.96
CA PHE A 138 7.14 4.16 7.28
C PHE A 138 6.70 2.71 7.12
N TYR A 139 7.65 1.79 7.25
CA TYR A 139 7.42 0.37 7.02
C TYR A 139 7.15 -0.39 8.31
N ILE A 140 5.95 -0.97 8.41
CA ILE A 140 5.53 -1.83 9.51
C ILE A 140 5.83 -3.28 9.10
N SER A 141 6.96 -3.81 9.57
CA SER A 141 7.40 -5.18 9.34
C SER A 141 6.75 -6.11 10.35
N VAL A 142 6.04 -7.12 9.86
CA VAL A 142 5.34 -8.13 10.65
C VAL A 142 5.51 -9.48 9.96
N ASN A 143 5.84 -10.52 10.73
CA ASN A 143 6.00 -11.86 10.21
C ASN A 143 4.77 -12.33 9.41
N PRO A 144 4.96 -12.99 8.25
CA PRO A 144 3.87 -13.45 7.39
C PRO A 144 2.85 -14.35 8.09
N ASP A 145 3.31 -15.24 8.99
CA ASP A 145 2.42 -16.10 9.79
C ASP A 145 1.43 -15.27 10.61
N LEU A 146 1.90 -14.23 11.30
CA LEU A 146 1.06 -13.35 12.10
C LEU A 146 0.11 -12.51 11.23
N CYS A 147 0.59 -12.09 10.06
CA CYS A 147 -0.25 -11.44 9.05
C CYS A 147 -1.37 -12.36 8.59
N PHE A 148 -1.06 -13.62 8.31
CA PHE A 148 -2.00 -14.64 7.87
C PHE A 148 -3.08 -14.93 8.92
N GLU A 149 -2.69 -15.06 10.18
CA GLU A 149 -3.64 -15.22 11.29
C GLU A 149 -4.59 -14.02 11.39
N ARG A 150 -4.06 -12.80 11.30
CA ARG A 150 -4.87 -11.56 11.36
C ARG A 150 -5.84 -11.43 10.19
N ILE A 151 -5.44 -11.85 8.98
CA ILE A 151 -6.31 -11.88 7.80
C ILE A 151 -7.48 -12.83 8.03
N LYS A 152 -7.22 -14.04 8.51
CA LYS A 152 -8.27 -15.02 8.83
C LYS A 152 -9.27 -14.51 9.87
N GLN A 153 -8.79 -13.80 10.89
CA GLN A 153 -9.64 -13.25 11.95
C GLN A 153 -10.56 -12.13 11.46
N ARG A 154 -10.09 -11.28 10.52
CA ARG A 154 -10.89 -10.14 10.03
C ARG A 154 -11.91 -10.50 8.97
N SER A 155 -11.78 -11.65 8.30
CA SER A 155 -12.73 -12.22 7.32
C SER A 155 -13.23 -11.21 6.27
N ARG A 156 -12.35 -10.41 5.68
CA ARG A 156 -12.71 -9.51 4.57
C ARG A 156 -12.97 -10.34 3.31
N GLY A 157 -14.08 -10.05 2.63
CA GLY A 157 -14.44 -10.76 1.41
C GLY A 157 -13.32 -10.74 0.35
N GLY A 158 -13.03 -11.92 -0.21
CA GLY A 158 -11.97 -12.12 -1.22
C GLY A 158 -10.58 -12.42 -0.66
N GLU A 159 -10.29 -12.08 0.61
CA GLU A 159 -8.99 -12.35 1.24
C GLU A 159 -8.83 -13.79 1.74
N ASP A 160 -9.91 -14.58 1.79
CA ASP A 160 -9.88 -15.99 2.24
C ASP A 160 -8.97 -16.88 1.38
N SER A 161 -8.69 -16.46 0.15
CA SER A 161 -7.80 -17.17 -0.79
C SER A 161 -6.33 -16.71 -0.72
N ILE A 162 -5.98 -15.76 0.15
CA ILE A 162 -4.60 -15.35 0.37
C ILE A 162 -3.85 -16.47 1.10
N SER A 163 -2.81 -17.01 0.46
CA SER A 163 -1.96 -18.04 1.04
C SER A 163 -0.82 -17.45 1.88
N LEU A 164 -0.25 -18.25 2.77
CA LEU A 164 0.95 -17.86 3.51
C LEU A 164 2.12 -17.59 2.54
N ASP A 165 2.31 -18.44 1.54
CA ASP A 165 3.35 -18.26 0.50
C ASP A 165 3.22 -16.90 -0.20
N TYR A 166 1.99 -16.46 -0.51
CA TYR A 166 1.77 -15.14 -1.09
C TYR A 166 2.23 -14.01 -0.15
N LEU A 167 1.98 -14.14 1.15
CA LEU A 167 2.42 -13.16 2.14
C LEU A 167 3.94 -13.15 2.34
N GLU A 168 4.60 -14.32 2.30
CA GLU A 168 6.06 -14.45 2.32
C GLU A 168 6.69 -13.77 1.09
N GLN A 169 6.10 -13.97 -0.09
CA GLN A 169 6.51 -13.26 -1.29
C GLN A 169 6.32 -11.74 -1.14
N CYS A 170 5.16 -11.29 -0.68
CA CYS A 170 4.92 -9.87 -0.43
C CYS A 170 5.93 -9.26 0.55
N GLU A 171 6.30 -9.96 1.63
CA GLU A 171 7.32 -9.49 2.58
C GLU A 171 8.66 -9.28 1.88
N ARG A 172 9.14 -10.27 1.12
CA ARG A 172 10.39 -10.17 0.39
C ARG A 172 10.43 -8.95 -0.54
N TYR A 173 9.36 -8.71 -1.31
CA TYR A 173 9.31 -7.55 -2.21
C TYR A 173 9.17 -6.22 -1.44
N HIS A 174 8.56 -6.19 -0.25
CA HIS A 174 8.59 -5.02 0.62
C HIS A 174 10.02 -4.70 1.06
N GLU A 175 10.78 -5.71 1.52
CA GLU A 175 12.16 -5.55 1.96
C GLU A 175 13.05 -5.07 0.81
N GLU A 176 12.90 -5.63 -0.39
CA GLU A 176 13.60 -5.20 -1.60
C GLU A 176 13.27 -3.73 -1.93
N MET A 177 11.99 -3.34 -1.90
CA MET A 177 11.57 -1.96 -2.12
C MET A 177 12.19 -1.02 -1.08
N ILE A 178 12.09 -1.35 0.20
CA ILE A 178 12.65 -0.51 1.28
C ILE A 178 14.16 -0.38 1.14
N ASN A 179 14.87 -1.44 0.76
CA ASN A 179 16.31 -1.37 0.51
C ASN A 179 16.66 -0.46 -0.69
N ILE A 180 15.86 -0.47 -1.75
CA ILE A 180 16.04 0.43 -2.91
C ILE A 180 15.73 1.88 -2.50
N MET A 181 14.61 2.10 -1.82
CA MET A 181 14.12 3.45 -1.50
C MET A 181 14.93 4.11 -0.39
N SER A 182 15.48 3.37 0.56
CA SER A 182 16.35 3.90 1.63
C SER A 182 17.62 4.58 1.12
N LYS A 183 18.04 4.29 -0.11
CA LYS A 183 19.14 4.97 -0.78
C LYS A 183 18.77 6.35 -1.38
N LYS A 184 17.47 6.64 -1.47
CA LYS A 184 16.91 7.83 -2.12
C LYS A 184 16.14 8.73 -1.17
N ILE A 185 15.44 8.17 -0.20
CA ILE A 185 14.57 8.88 0.74
C ILE A 185 14.69 8.30 2.15
N SER A 186 14.12 9.00 3.14
CA SER A 186 14.02 8.51 4.52
C SER A 186 13.06 7.31 4.57
N CYS A 187 13.56 6.15 5.00
CA CYS A 187 12.76 4.96 5.28
C CYS A 187 12.96 4.56 6.74
N LEU A 188 11.86 4.44 7.47
CA LEU A 188 11.86 3.97 8.86
C LEU A 188 11.15 2.63 8.92
N THR A 189 11.83 1.61 9.44
CA THR A 189 11.25 0.28 9.66
C THR A 189 10.95 0.06 11.13
N ILE A 190 9.74 -0.39 11.43
CA ILE A 190 9.29 -0.79 12.76
C ILE A 190 8.90 -2.26 12.73
N HIS A 191 9.52 -3.07 13.59
CA HIS A 191 9.15 -4.48 13.76
C HIS A 191 7.99 -4.59 14.76
N ALA A 192 6.84 -5.13 14.31
CA ALA A 192 5.57 -5.10 15.03
C ALA A 192 4.95 -6.51 15.21
N ASN A 193 5.79 -7.48 15.62
CA ASN A 193 5.38 -8.88 15.86
C ASN A 193 4.65 -9.07 17.20
N MET A 194 4.03 -8.03 17.74
CA MET A 194 3.31 -8.05 19.00
C MET A 194 1.99 -7.27 18.90
N HIS A 195 1.19 -7.33 19.95
CA HIS A 195 0.05 -6.43 20.09
C HIS A 195 0.54 -5.01 20.35
N ILE A 196 0.09 -4.05 19.55
CA ILE A 196 0.51 -2.65 19.63
C ILE A 196 -0.50 -1.87 20.48
N THR A 197 0.01 -1.19 21.50
CA THR A 197 -0.77 -0.32 22.39
C THR A 197 -0.94 1.09 21.81
N ASN A 198 -1.91 1.85 22.33
CA ASN A 198 -2.10 3.24 21.95
C ASN A 198 -0.85 4.12 22.21
N ASP A 199 -0.10 3.86 23.28
CA ASP A 199 1.11 4.63 23.57
C ASP A 199 2.25 4.32 22.59
N GLN A 200 2.34 3.08 22.11
CA GLN A 200 3.24 2.73 21.00
C GLN A 200 2.82 3.45 19.70
N TYR A 201 1.53 3.51 19.38
CA TYR A 201 1.06 4.29 18.23
C TYR A 201 1.37 5.79 18.36
N LYS A 202 1.24 6.40 19.53
CA LYS A 202 1.67 7.79 19.78
C LYS A 202 3.17 7.96 19.52
N TYR A 203 3.99 7.04 20.02
CA TYR A 203 5.43 7.05 19.78
C TYR A 203 5.74 6.93 18.27
N TRP A 204 5.08 6.04 17.55
CA TRP A 204 5.23 5.91 16.10
C TRP A 204 4.79 7.17 15.35
N ALA A 205 3.74 7.84 15.83
CA ALA A 205 3.31 9.12 15.27
C ALA A 205 4.39 10.20 15.39
N VAL A 206 5.09 10.27 16.53
CA VAL A 206 6.24 11.16 16.69
C VAL A 206 7.35 10.81 15.72
N LEU A 207 7.73 9.53 15.62
CA LEU A 207 8.77 9.08 14.69
C LEU A 207 8.41 9.35 13.22
N LEU A 208 7.12 9.28 12.87
CA LEU A 208 6.64 9.53 11.52
C LEU A 208 6.96 10.95 11.05
N PHE A 209 6.89 11.94 11.95
CA PHE A 209 7.12 13.36 11.67
C PHE A 209 8.52 13.83 12.06
N ASP A 210 9.30 13.03 12.78
CA ASP A 210 10.66 13.36 13.14
C ASP A 210 11.49 13.67 11.89
N GLN A 211 12.22 14.80 11.87
CA GLN A 211 12.94 15.34 10.72
C GLN A 211 12.05 15.77 9.51
N CYS A 212 10.74 15.91 9.67
CA CYS A 212 9.88 16.51 8.64
C CYS A 212 9.84 18.06 8.71
N THR A 213 10.41 18.63 9.76
CA THR A 213 10.54 20.08 9.99
C THR A 213 11.73 20.66 9.28
#